data_09bc4d297289209fd475e3002a81c491
#
_entry.id   09bc4d297289209fd475e3002a81c491
#
_cell.length_a   1.000
_cell.length_b   1.000
_cell.length_c   1.000
_cell.angle_alpha   90.00
_cell.angle_beta   90.00
_cell.angle_gamma   90.00
#
_symmetry.space_group_name_H-M   'P 1'
#
loop_
_entity.id
_entity.type
_entity.pdbx_description
1 polymer ?
#
loop_
_entity_poly.entity_id
_entity_poly.type
_entity_poly.pdbx_seq_one_letter_code
_entity_poly.pdbx_strand_id
1 'polypeptide(L)'
;MKDSIVVKLDHVALRVRDTLILPDTNWQIDRGQHWAILGPNGAGKTSLVKALTGDVPVVRGTIYSPHELSQASRAGYVSFEQHQRLVEREERRDASRYFSGDLNRITTVYEILLESCAAPGSCSIDVERMAAELKISHLLEREIRVLSTGEMRKVQIARIMLDSPEILILDEPFDGLDESSRIGLAQIIDDLMDDRRTVILVTHRQREILPNISHVLALRDGKVIFQGRREEVLIPTRMELLY
;
A
#
# COMPACT_ATOMS: atom_id res chain seq x y z
N MET A 1 -9.20 -22.61 -14.65
CA MET A 1 -9.45 -22.21 -13.25
C MET A 1 -8.19 -21.86 -12.45
N LYS A 2 -6.96 -22.08 -12.98
CA LYS A 2 -5.71 -21.63 -12.32
C LYS A 2 -5.33 -20.16 -12.61
N ASP A 3 -5.93 -19.56 -13.63
CA ASP A 3 -5.54 -18.21 -14.11
C ASP A 3 -6.24 -17.05 -13.36
N SER A 4 -7.13 -17.34 -12.39
CA SER A 4 -7.82 -16.29 -11.62
C SER A 4 -7.12 -15.92 -10.31
N ILE A 5 -6.22 -16.76 -9.79
CA ILE A 5 -5.56 -16.55 -8.50
C ILE A 5 -4.47 -15.50 -8.67
N VAL A 6 -4.52 -14.42 -7.87
CA VAL A 6 -3.47 -13.41 -7.76
C VAL A 6 -2.49 -13.80 -6.65
N VAL A 7 -3.02 -14.19 -5.48
CA VAL A 7 -2.24 -14.64 -4.32
C VAL A 7 -3.02 -15.70 -3.56
N LYS A 8 -2.32 -16.73 -3.07
CA LYS A 8 -2.86 -17.72 -2.15
C LYS A 8 -1.88 -17.98 -1.00
N LEU A 9 -2.35 -17.81 0.21
CA LEU A 9 -1.70 -18.24 1.44
C LEU A 9 -2.26 -19.63 1.81
N ASP A 10 -1.36 -20.59 2.05
CA ASP A 10 -1.72 -21.95 2.41
C ASP A 10 -1.03 -22.33 3.72
N HIS A 11 -1.82 -22.43 4.80
CA HIS A 11 -1.36 -22.71 6.17
C HIS A 11 -0.20 -21.82 6.64
N VAL A 12 -0.23 -20.54 6.25
CA VAL A 12 0.87 -19.60 6.52
C VAL A 12 0.92 -19.23 8.01
N ALA A 13 2.12 -19.32 8.57
CA ALA A 13 2.46 -18.77 9.87
C ALA A 13 3.63 -17.80 9.74
N LEU A 14 3.55 -16.67 10.42
CA LEU A 14 4.57 -15.62 10.42
C LEU A 14 5.23 -15.50 11.79
N ARG A 15 6.49 -15.07 11.82
CA ARG A 15 7.18 -14.70 13.05
C ARG A 15 7.61 -13.25 12.99
N VAL A 16 7.22 -12.50 14.01
CA VAL A 16 7.69 -11.14 14.22
C VAL A 16 8.44 -11.09 15.54
N ARG A 17 9.76 -10.89 15.47
CA ARG A 17 10.69 -11.10 16.59
C ARG A 17 10.53 -12.52 17.15
N ASP A 18 10.19 -12.66 18.43
CA ASP A 18 10.01 -13.96 19.10
C ASP A 18 8.56 -14.44 19.16
N THR A 19 7.62 -13.69 18.56
CA THR A 19 6.18 -13.99 18.61
C THR A 19 5.73 -14.61 17.29
N LEU A 20 5.08 -15.78 17.38
CA LEU A 20 4.37 -16.39 16.25
C LEU A 20 3.02 -15.69 16.10
N ILE A 21 2.77 -15.17 14.93
CA ILE A 21 1.50 -14.55 14.55
C ILE A 21 0.95 -15.24 13.32
N LEU A 22 -0.36 -15.14 13.12
CA LEU A 22 -1.05 -15.78 11.98
C LEU A 22 -0.68 -17.27 11.88
N PRO A 23 -0.92 -18.06 12.93
CA PRO A 23 -0.31 -19.39 13.10
C PRO A 23 -0.78 -20.43 12.07
N ASP A 24 -1.90 -20.18 11.40
CA ASP A 24 -2.52 -21.06 10.39
C ASP A 24 -3.44 -20.26 9.48
N THR A 25 -2.85 -19.41 8.66
CA THR A 25 -3.60 -18.49 7.81
C THR A 25 -3.79 -19.04 6.42
N ASN A 26 -5.06 -19.19 6.04
CA ASN A 26 -5.50 -19.54 4.70
C ASN A 26 -6.23 -18.35 4.10
N TRP A 27 -5.73 -17.81 3.00
CA TRP A 27 -6.32 -16.67 2.32
C TRP A 27 -6.05 -16.75 0.83
N GLN A 28 -7.06 -16.47 0.02
CA GLN A 28 -6.94 -16.44 -1.43
C GLN A 28 -7.53 -15.15 -1.97
N ILE A 29 -6.81 -14.55 -2.90
CA ILE A 29 -7.21 -13.37 -3.66
C ILE A 29 -7.30 -13.78 -5.12
N ASP A 30 -8.47 -13.58 -5.70
CA ASP A 30 -8.69 -13.79 -7.12
C ASP A 30 -8.70 -12.46 -7.89
N ARG A 31 -8.44 -12.51 -9.18
CA ARG A 31 -8.46 -11.34 -10.06
C ARG A 31 -9.83 -10.64 -10.02
N GLY A 32 -9.81 -9.31 -10.02
CA GLY A 32 -11.01 -8.48 -9.89
C GLY A 32 -11.54 -8.35 -8.46
N GLN A 33 -10.84 -8.90 -7.46
CA GLN A 33 -11.16 -8.67 -6.05
C GLN A 33 -10.30 -7.55 -5.47
N HIS A 34 -10.96 -6.64 -4.72
CA HIS A 34 -10.32 -5.65 -3.87
C HIS A 34 -10.64 -5.95 -2.42
N TRP A 35 -9.62 -5.91 -1.58
CA TRP A 35 -9.72 -6.39 -0.20
C TRP A 35 -9.47 -5.30 0.82
N ALA A 36 -10.21 -5.31 1.92
CA ALA A 36 -9.82 -4.61 3.14
C ALA A 36 -9.32 -5.60 4.18
N ILE A 37 -8.17 -5.28 4.81
CA ILE A 37 -7.69 -5.97 6.01
C ILE A 37 -8.06 -5.11 7.20
N LEU A 38 -9.01 -5.57 8.00
CA LEU A 38 -9.62 -4.84 9.11
C LEU A 38 -9.23 -5.47 10.45
N GLY A 39 -9.00 -4.65 11.47
CA GLY A 39 -8.76 -5.12 12.83
C GLY A 39 -8.10 -4.07 13.70
N PRO A 40 -8.09 -4.26 15.03
CA PRO A 40 -7.46 -3.33 15.98
C PRO A 40 -5.95 -3.20 15.73
N ASN A 41 -5.36 -2.17 16.34
CA ASN A 41 -3.91 -2.00 16.32
C ASN A 41 -3.22 -3.20 17.01
N GLY A 42 -2.13 -3.68 16.41
CA GLY A 42 -1.44 -4.88 16.90
C GLY A 42 -2.03 -6.22 16.44
N ALA A 43 -3.14 -6.25 15.70
CA ALA A 43 -3.77 -7.50 15.22
C ALA A 43 -2.94 -8.28 14.17
N GLY A 44 -1.82 -7.74 13.69
CA GLY A 44 -0.96 -8.41 12.71
C GLY A 44 -1.19 -7.99 11.26
N LYS A 45 -2.03 -6.96 10.98
CA LYS A 45 -2.37 -6.48 9.65
C LYS A 45 -1.13 -6.13 8.80
N THR A 46 -0.30 -5.21 9.31
CA THR A 46 0.95 -4.80 8.65
C THR A 46 1.92 -5.97 8.43
N SER A 47 2.01 -6.89 9.39
CA SER A 47 2.87 -8.07 9.25
C SER A 47 2.39 -9.01 8.14
N LEU A 48 1.07 -9.17 7.99
CA LEU A 48 0.49 -9.97 6.91
C LEU A 48 0.83 -9.38 5.55
N VAL A 49 0.64 -8.08 5.35
CA VAL A 49 0.96 -7.45 4.05
C VAL A 49 2.46 -7.39 3.78
N LYS A 50 3.29 -7.20 4.81
CA LYS A 50 4.76 -7.30 4.69
C LYS A 50 5.24 -8.72 4.36
N ALA A 51 4.48 -9.76 4.71
CA ALA A 51 4.77 -11.11 4.24
C ALA A 51 4.46 -11.30 2.75
N LEU A 52 3.45 -10.59 2.21
CA LEU A 52 3.17 -10.59 0.77
C LEU A 52 4.29 -9.92 -0.04
N THR A 53 4.97 -8.91 0.52
CA THR A 53 6.11 -8.24 -0.12
C THR A 53 7.46 -8.91 0.15
N GLY A 54 7.47 -9.97 0.99
CA GLY A 54 8.70 -10.68 1.36
C GLY A 54 9.50 -10.04 2.50
N ASP A 55 9.02 -8.94 3.08
CA ASP A 55 9.70 -8.22 4.17
C ASP A 55 9.58 -8.93 5.53
N VAL A 56 8.60 -9.82 5.67
CA VAL A 56 8.40 -10.67 6.86
C VAL A 56 8.49 -12.14 6.45
N PRO A 57 9.38 -12.93 7.08
CA PRO A 57 9.59 -14.32 6.70
C PRO A 57 8.39 -15.20 7.09
N VAL A 58 8.04 -16.09 6.18
CA VAL A 58 7.10 -17.20 6.42
C VAL A 58 7.83 -18.33 7.13
N VAL A 59 7.37 -18.74 8.32
CA VAL A 59 7.99 -19.83 9.10
C VAL A 59 7.29 -21.17 8.89
N ARG A 60 6.06 -21.17 8.41
CA ARG A 60 5.29 -22.36 8.03
C ARG A 60 4.33 -22.01 6.90
N GLY A 61 3.97 -22.99 6.09
CA GLY A 61 3.08 -22.82 4.96
C GLY A 61 3.76 -22.21 3.76
N THR A 62 2.97 -21.81 2.78
CA THR A 62 3.46 -21.22 1.53
C THR A 62 2.61 -20.05 1.09
N ILE A 63 3.25 -19.05 0.50
CA ILE A 63 2.58 -17.99 -0.25
C ILE A 63 2.80 -18.31 -1.72
N TYR A 64 1.71 -18.61 -2.41
CA TYR A 64 1.72 -18.91 -3.84
C TYR A 64 1.22 -17.69 -4.62
N SER A 65 1.94 -17.33 -5.67
CA SER A 65 1.48 -16.44 -6.73
C SER A 65 1.85 -17.05 -8.07
N PRO A 66 0.99 -17.00 -9.09
CA PRO A 66 1.26 -17.55 -10.43
C PRO A 66 2.51 -16.96 -11.08
N HIS A 67 2.88 -15.81 -10.63
CA HIS A 67 4.02 -15.04 -11.09
C HIS A 67 4.83 -14.64 -9.87
N GLU A 68 5.85 -15.34 -9.48
CA GLU A 68 6.70 -15.10 -8.29
C GLU A 68 6.66 -13.64 -7.78
N LEU A 69 5.92 -13.41 -6.66
CA LEU A 69 5.79 -12.08 -6.03
C LEU A 69 7.13 -11.53 -5.50
N SER A 70 8.17 -12.37 -5.49
CA SER A 70 9.52 -12.01 -5.07
C SER A 70 10.22 -10.97 -5.96
N GLN A 71 9.64 -10.64 -7.12
CA GLN A 71 10.09 -9.49 -7.91
C GLN A 71 9.34 -8.25 -7.39
N ALA A 72 10.08 -7.27 -6.89
CA ALA A 72 9.61 -6.01 -6.34
C ALA A 72 8.62 -5.21 -7.25
N SER A 73 8.50 -5.60 -8.51
CA SER A 73 7.63 -4.99 -9.52
C SER A 73 6.15 -5.43 -9.44
N ARG A 74 5.77 -6.40 -8.59
CA ARG A 74 4.40 -6.94 -8.62
C ARG A 74 3.52 -6.56 -7.45
N ALA A 75 4.09 -6.28 -6.28
CA ALA A 75 3.36 -5.80 -5.12
C ALA A 75 3.90 -4.43 -4.70
N GLY A 76 3.16 -3.39 -4.97
CA GLY A 76 3.46 -2.04 -4.50
C GLY A 76 2.95 -1.85 -3.08
N TYR A 77 3.80 -1.39 -2.17
CA TYR A 77 3.45 -1.16 -0.77
C TYR A 77 3.66 0.30 -0.37
N VAL A 78 2.61 0.93 0.12
CA VAL A 78 2.61 2.32 0.62
C VAL A 78 2.23 2.33 2.08
N SER A 79 3.08 2.89 2.95
CA SER A 79 2.83 3.03 4.39
C SER A 79 3.37 4.34 4.96
N PHE A 80 2.93 4.66 6.17
CA PHE A 80 3.44 5.82 6.90
C PHE A 80 4.96 5.73 7.17
N GLU A 81 5.49 4.54 7.45
CA GLU A 81 6.94 4.33 7.65
C GLU A 81 7.76 4.71 6.40
N GLN A 82 7.24 4.41 5.22
CA GLN A 82 7.91 4.80 3.95
C GLN A 82 7.89 6.29 3.74
N HIS A 83 6.83 6.99 4.16
CA HIS A 83 6.77 8.44 4.15
C HIS A 83 7.91 9.05 4.96
N GLN A 84 8.08 8.63 6.22
CA GLN A 84 9.14 9.14 7.07
C GLN A 84 10.54 8.88 6.49
N ARG A 85 10.78 7.67 5.97
CA ARG A 85 12.06 7.33 5.32
C ARG A 85 12.36 8.19 4.10
N LEU A 86 11.35 8.56 3.32
CA LEU A 86 11.54 9.42 2.16
C LEU A 86 11.95 10.83 2.59
N VAL A 87 11.26 11.43 3.57
CA VAL A 87 11.60 12.74 4.13
C VAL A 87 13.00 12.73 4.74
N GLU A 88 13.33 11.75 5.59
CA GLU A 88 14.65 11.60 6.19
C GLU A 88 15.77 11.44 5.14
N ARG A 89 15.50 10.72 4.05
CA ARG A 89 16.45 10.55 2.96
C ARG A 89 16.76 11.89 2.29
N GLU A 90 15.74 12.71 2.02
CA GLU A 90 15.92 14.01 1.42
C GLU A 90 16.61 15.01 2.36
N GLU A 91 16.29 14.98 3.65
CA GLU A 91 17.01 15.76 4.67
C GLU A 91 18.51 15.42 4.71
N ARG A 92 18.87 14.15 4.65
CA ARG A 92 20.29 13.70 4.57
C ARG A 92 20.96 14.13 3.29
N ARG A 93 20.26 14.09 2.15
CA ARG A 93 20.78 14.58 0.86
C ARG A 93 21.07 16.07 0.92
N ASP A 94 20.18 16.87 1.50
CA ASP A 94 20.35 18.30 1.64
C ASP A 94 21.49 18.65 2.60
N ALA A 95 21.62 17.95 3.72
CA ALA A 95 22.78 18.11 4.60
C ALA A 95 24.09 17.84 3.84
N SER A 96 24.14 16.80 3.00
CA SER A 96 25.31 16.51 2.16
C SER A 96 25.58 17.61 1.12
N ARG A 97 24.53 18.18 0.51
CA ARG A 97 24.64 19.30 -0.44
C ARG A 97 25.14 20.58 0.23
N TYR A 98 24.71 20.83 1.46
CA TYR A 98 25.21 21.97 2.26
C TYR A 98 26.75 21.91 2.42
N PHE A 99 27.29 20.73 2.71
CA PHE A 99 28.76 20.54 2.82
C PHE A 99 29.50 20.61 1.48
N SER A 100 28.83 20.30 0.36
CA SER A 100 29.43 20.37 -0.98
C SER A 100 29.29 21.74 -1.67
N GLY A 101 28.60 22.71 -1.03
CA GLY A 101 28.43 24.06 -1.57
C GLY A 101 27.31 24.21 -2.61
N ASP A 102 26.51 23.16 -2.83
CA ASP A 102 25.38 23.15 -3.77
C ASP A 102 24.06 23.50 -3.05
N LEU A 103 24.00 24.76 -2.57
CA LEU A 103 22.95 25.27 -1.67
C LEU A 103 21.59 25.50 -2.33
N ASN A 104 21.51 25.49 -3.68
CA ASN A 104 20.31 25.91 -4.40
C ASN A 104 19.53 24.77 -5.08
N ARG A 105 19.97 23.54 -4.94
CA ARG A 105 19.28 22.41 -5.58
C ARG A 105 18.22 21.84 -4.66
N ILE A 106 16.96 22.14 -4.96
CA ILE A 106 15.78 21.55 -4.33
C ILE A 106 15.40 20.25 -5.05
N THR A 107 14.94 19.24 -4.30
CA THR A 107 14.40 18.02 -4.91
C THR A 107 12.91 18.20 -5.15
N THR A 108 12.51 18.20 -6.41
CA THR A 108 11.10 18.32 -6.82
C THR A 108 10.37 16.98 -6.80
N VAL A 109 9.03 17.02 -6.79
CA VAL A 109 8.20 15.83 -6.96
C VAL A 109 8.53 15.14 -8.28
N TYR A 110 8.72 15.89 -9.36
CA TYR A 110 9.08 15.36 -10.67
C TYR A 110 10.36 14.52 -10.63
N GLU A 111 11.42 15.04 -9.99
CA GLU A 111 12.69 14.32 -9.84
C GLU A 111 12.52 13.01 -9.05
N ILE A 112 11.74 13.02 -7.97
CA ILE A 112 11.45 11.82 -7.16
C ILE A 112 10.70 10.76 -7.96
N LEU A 113 9.74 11.17 -8.78
CA LEU A 113 9.00 10.27 -9.64
C LEU A 113 9.88 9.70 -10.75
N LEU A 114 10.74 10.51 -11.37
CA LEU A 114 11.72 10.06 -12.37
C LEU A 114 12.71 9.03 -11.79
N GLU A 115 13.22 9.24 -10.57
CA GLU A 115 14.14 8.29 -9.91
C GLU A 115 13.49 6.91 -9.69
N SER A 116 12.17 6.82 -9.71
CA SER A 116 11.42 5.58 -9.47
C SER A 116 11.14 4.78 -10.73
N CYS A 117 11.43 5.34 -11.90
CA CYS A 117 11.21 4.65 -13.16
C CYS A 117 12.32 3.65 -13.49
N ALA A 118 11.95 2.42 -13.81
CA ALA A 118 12.89 1.35 -14.12
C ALA A 118 13.62 1.52 -15.48
N ALA A 119 13.10 2.32 -16.42
CA ALA A 119 13.66 2.48 -17.76
C ALA A 119 13.88 3.96 -18.13
N PRO A 120 15.14 4.39 -18.37
CA PRO A 120 15.41 5.73 -18.90
C PRO A 120 14.96 5.82 -20.36
N GLY A 121 14.06 6.77 -20.66
CA GLY A 121 13.71 7.13 -22.04
C GLY A 121 12.23 7.36 -22.34
N SER A 122 11.32 6.64 -21.69
CA SER A 122 9.86 6.92 -21.77
C SER A 122 9.29 7.54 -20.50
N CYS A 123 10.12 7.67 -19.48
CA CYS A 123 9.73 7.96 -18.11
C CYS A 123 9.07 9.32 -17.90
N SER A 124 9.47 10.37 -18.64
CA SER A 124 8.85 11.69 -18.49
C SER A 124 7.37 11.68 -18.86
N ILE A 125 7.01 11.00 -19.94
CA ILE A 125 5.61 10.86 -20.40
C ILE A 125 4.80 10.04 -19.40
N ASP A 126 5.39 8.99 -18.83
CA ASP A 126 4.72 8.14 -17.84
C ASP A 126 4.52 8.88 -16.52
N VAL A 127 5.49 9.72 -16.10
CA VAL A 127 5.36 10.60 -14.92
C VAL A 127 4.24 11.62 -15.10
N GLU A 128 4.20 12.33 -16.23
CA GLU A 128 3.17 13.32 -16.49
C GLU A 128 1.77 12.70 -16.56
N ARG A 129 1.65 11.54 -17.23
CA ARG A 129 0.39 10.78 -17.29
C ARG A 129 -0.06 10.33 -15.90
N MET A 130 0.84 9.76 -15.10
CA MET A 130 0.54 9.31 -13.74
C MET A 130 0.17 10.48 -12.84
N ALA A 131 0.86 11.62 -12.97
CA ALA A 131 0.55 12.83 -12.22
C ALA A 131 -0.84 13.39 -12.55
N ALA A 132 -1.26 13.31 -13.82
CA ALA A 132 -2.61 13.70 -14.23
C ALA A 132 -3.67 12.75 -13.67
N GLU A 133 -3.46 11.42 -13.76
CA GLU A 133 -4.35 10.38 -13.24
C GLU A 133 -4.58 10.55 -11.72
N LEU A 134 -3.52 10.82 -10.96
CA LEU A 134 -3.60 11.01 -9.51
C LEU A 134 -3.89 12.45 -9.09
N LYS A 135 -4.17 13.35 -10.05
CA LYS A 135 -4.50 14.77 -9.82
C LYS A 135 -3.42 15.54 -9.06
N ILE A 136 -2.14 15.24 -9.36
CA ILE A 136 -0.96 15.88 -8.73
C ILE A 136 -0.06 16.65 -9.71
N SER A 137 -0.52 16.89 -10.95
CA SER A 137 0.29 17.61 -11.96
C SER A 137 0.77 18.98 -11.46
N HIS A 138 -0.03 19.66 -10.63
CA HIS A 138 0.32 20.95 -10.02
C HIS A 138 1.41 20.88 -8.94
N LEU A 139 1.80 19.66 -8.54
CA LEU A 139 2.83 19.44 -7.53
C LEU A 139 4.18 19.10 -8.14
N LEU A 140 4.28 18.80 -9.43
CA LEU A 140 5.50 18.29 -10.07
C LEU A 140 6.72 19.17 -9.84
N GLU A 141 6.56 20.50 -9.94
CA GLU A 141 7.62 21.48 -9.73
C GLU A 141 7.81 21.88 -8.25
N ARG A 142 6.98 21.36 -7.34
CA ARG A 142 7.10 21.69 -5.93
C ARG A 142 8.16 20.86 -5.25
N GLU A 143 8.81 21.48 -4.28
CA GLU A 143 9.74 20.78 -3.39
C GLU A 143 8.99 19.74 -2.53
N ILE A 144 9.53 18.52 -2.44
CA ILE A 144 8.88 17.42 -1.74
C ILE A 144 8.66 17.69 -0.23
N ARG A 145 9.52 18.49 0.40
CA ARG A 145 9.45 18.81 1.83
C ARG A 145 8.33 19.75 2.22
N VAL A 146 7.81 20.53 1.27
CA VAL A 146 6.71 21.48 1.55
C VAL A 146 5.33 20.91 1.26
N LEU A 147 5.26 19.63 0.90
CA LEU A 147 4.00 18.96 0.63
C LEU A 147 3.24 18.70 1.94
N SER A 148 1.93 18.89 1.90
CA SER A 148 1.04 18.40 2.95
C SER A 148 1.06 16.86 3.03
N THR A 149 0.63 16.30 4.15
CA THR A 149 0.55 14.85 4.33
C THR A 149 -0.29 14.19 3.24
N GLY A 150 -1.42 14.79 2.85
CA GLY A 150 -2.29 14.28 1.78
C GLY A 150 -1.65 14.33 0.40
N GLU A 151 -0.94 15.43 0.06
CA GLU A 151 -0.18 15.56 -1.20
C GLU A 151 0.93 14.51 -1.26
N MET A 152 1.67 14.34 -0.17
CA MET A 152 2.74 13.34 -0.09
C MET A 152 2.21 11.91 -0.26
N ARG A 153 1.03 11.55 0.30
CA ARG A 153 0.40 10.23 0.07
C ARG A 153 0.13 9.98 -1.41
N LYS A 154 -0.39 10.97 -2.11
CA LYS A 154 -0.65 10.87 -3.56
C LYS A 154 0.65 10.68 -4.34
N VAL A 155 1.71 11.42 -3.99
CA VAL A 155 3.04 11.27 -4.60
C VAL A 155 3.63 9.87 -4.35
N GLN A 156 3.47 9.32 -3.15
CA GLN A 156 3.92 7.95 -2.85
C GLN A 156 3.17 6.89 -3.66
N ILE A 157 1.85 7.06 -3.81
CA ILE A 157 1.05 6.18 -4.68
C ILE A 157 1.53 6.31 -6.14
N ALA A 158 1.70 7.54 -6.64
CA ALA A 158 2.23 7.79 -7.99
C ALA A 158 3.54 7.06 -8.23
N ARG A 159 4.46 7.18 -7.28
CA ARG A 159 5.76 6.53 -7.32
C ARG A 159 5.68 5.02 -7.48
N ILE A 160 4.82 4.37 -6.70
CA ILE A 160 4.62 2.92 -6.78
C ILE A 160 3.88 2.52 -8.07
N MET A 161 2.95 3.36 -8.52
CA MET A 161 2.15 3.11 -9.71
C MET A 161 2.96 3.16 -11.01
N LEU A 162 4.09 3.86 -11.05
CA LEU A 162 5.01 3.88 -12.19
C LEU A 162 5.57 2.49 -12.51
N ASP A 163 5.69 1.60 -11.52
CA ASP A 163 6.08 0.20 -11.70
C ASP A 163 4.92 -0.70 -12.16
N SER A 164 3.70 -0.15 -12.32
CA SER A 164 2.49 -0.87 -12.74
C SER A 164 2.23 -2.17 -11.94
N PRO A 165 2.16 -2.11 -10.61
CA PRO A 165 2.02 -3.30 -9.78
C PRO A 165 0.68 -4.01 -10.01
N GLU A 166 0.67 -5.36 -9.94
CA GLU A 166 -0.56 -6.16 -9.97
C GLU A 166 -1.32 -6.06 -8.64
N ILE A 167 -0.60 -5.83 -7.54
CA ILE A 167 -1.17 -5.64 -6.19
C ILE A 167 -0.70 -4.31 -5.65
N LEU A 168 -1.63 -3.44 -5.30
CA LEU A 168 -1.36 -2.19 -4.59
C LEU A 168 -1.81 -2.33 -3.13
N ILE A 169 -0.85 -2.31 -2.21
CA ILE A 169 -1.09 -2.39 -0.77
C ILE A 169 -0.98 -1.00 -0.16
N LEU A 170 -2.05 -0.56 0.50
CA LEU A 170 -2.14 0.73 1.16
C LEU A 170 -2.34 0.50 2.66
N ASP A 171 -1.28 0.72 3.45
CA ASP A 171 -1.31 0.47 4.90
C ASP A 171 -1.60 1.76 5.66
N GLU A 172 -2.80 1.83 6.25
CA GLU A 172 -3.37 2.98 6.97
C GLU A 172 -3.25 4.30 6.16
N PRO A 173 -3.74 4.34 4.89
CA PRO A 173 -3.49 5.48 4.01
C PRO A 173 -4.17 6.77 4.46
N PHE A 174 -5.20 6.68 5.31
CA PHE A 174 -6.00 7.82 5.76
C PHE A 174 -5.56 8.39 7.12
N ASP A 175 -4.61 7.74 7.80
CA ASP A 175 -4.14 8.20 9.10
C ASP A 175 -3.44 9.55 9.01
N GLY A 176 -3.81 10.46 9.92
CA GLY A 176 -3.25 11.81 9.98
C GLY A 176 -3.74 12.78 8.90
N LEU A 177 -4.74 12.40 8.09
CA LEU A 177 -5.33 13.27 7.09
C LEU A 177 -6.52 14.05 7.67
N ASP A 178 -6.62 15.32 7.29
CA ASP A 178 -7.85 16.10 7.41
C ASP A 178 -8.95 15.52 6.51
N GLU A 179 -10.20 15.96 6.73
CA GLU A 179 -11.36 15.40 6.03
C GLU A 179 -11.31 15.60 4.52
N SER A 180 -10.88 16.78 4.07
CA SER A 180 -10.82 17.09 2.63
C SER A 180 -9.76 16.25 1.92
N SER A 181 -8.58 16.12 2.52
CA SER A 181 -7.49 15.28 2.01
C SER A 181 -7.88 13.81 1.98
N ARG A 182 -8.62 13.33 3.01
CA ARG A 182 -9.13 11.95 3.07
C ARG A 182 -10.12 11.66 1.96
N ILE A 183 -11.09 12.55 1.72
CA ILE A 183 -12.07 12.39 0.63
C ILE A 183 -11.36 12.36 -0.72
N GLY A 184 -10.45 13.30 -0.97
CA GLY A 184 -9.70 13.35 -2.22
C GLY A 184 -8.81 12.12 -2.46
N LEU A 185 -8.18 11.58 -1.41
CA LEU A 185 -7.38 10.37 -1.49
C LEU A 185 -8.26 9.13 -1.69
N ALA A 186 -9.40 9.05 -1.00
CA ALA A 186 -10.37 7.97 -1.14
C ALA A 186 -10.87 7.84 -2.58
N GLN A 187 -11.20 8.97 -3.22
CA GLN A 187 -11.60 8.99 -4.62
C GLN A 187 -10.50 8.47 -5.55
N ILE A 188 -9.26 8.89 -5.35
CA ILE A 188 -8.12 8.42 -6.13
C ILE A 188 -7.93 6.91 -5.97
N ILE A 189 -7.99 6.39 -4.73
CA ILE A 189 -7.84 4.95 -4.47
C ILE A 189 -8.99 4.17 -5.14
N ASP A 190 -10.21 4.69 -5.07
CA ASP A 190 -11.39 4.07 -5.69
C ASP A 190 -11.27 4.04 -7.22
N ASP A 191 -10.77 5.12 -7.84
CA ASP A 191 -10.49 5.23 -9.28
C ASP A 191 -9.37 4.25 -9.73
N LEU A 192 -8.46 3.85 -8.82
CA LEU A 192 -7.40 2.87 -9.11
C LEU A 192 -7.85 1.40 -9.05
N MET A 193 -9.05 1.12 -8.55
CA MET A 193 -9.61 -0.23 -8.48
C MET A 193 -10.16 -0.67 -9.82
N ASP A 194 -9.43 -1.53 -10.52
CA ASP A 194 -9.82 -2.08 -11.82
C ASP A 194 -9.58 -3.60 -11.89
N ASP A 195 -10.03 -4.25 -12.97
CA ASP A 195 -9.86 -5.70 -13.16
C ASP A 195 -8.40 -6.14 -13.36
N ARG A 196 -7.48 -5.21 -13.59
CA ARG A 196 -6.06 -5.51 -13.85
C ARG A 196 -5.24 -5.47 -12.58
N ARG A 197 -5.71 -4.76 -11.55
CA ARG A 197 -5.00 -4.53 -10.30
C ARG A 197 -5.85 -4.88 -9.11
N THR A 198 -5.28 -5.60 -8.17
CA THR A 198 -5.88 -5.81 -6.85
C THR A 198 -5.43 -4.70 -5.90
N VAL A 199 -6.37 -4.03 -5.25
CA VAL A 199 -6.08 -3.10 -4.15
C VAL A 199 -6.33 -3.82 -2.82
N ILE A 200 -5.34 -3.74 -1.91
CA ILE A 200 -5.46 -4.20 -0.52
C ILE A 200 -5.36 -2.98 0.38
N LEU A 201 -6.47 -2.62 1.00
CA LEU A 201 -6.56 -1.52 1.95
C LEU A 201 -6.44 -2.06 3.37
N VAL A 202 -5.42 -1.65 4.11
CA VAL A 202 -5.26 -2.02 5.52
C VAL A 202 -5.75 -0.85 6.37
N THR A 203 -6.68 -1.12 7.29
CA THR A 203 -7.21 -0.11 8.20
C THR A 203 -7.69 -0.71 9.53
N HIS A 204 -7.78 0.12 10.55
CA HIS A 204 -8.39 -0.23 11.83
C HIS A 204 -9.81 0.36 11.97
N ARG A 205 -10.33 1.05 10.94
CA ARG A 205 -11.62 1.76 10.98
C ARG A 205 -12.55 1.27 9.87
N GLN A 206 -13.67 0.69 10.23
CA GLN A 206 -14.67 0.20 9.27
C GLN A 206 -15.14 1.28 8.29
N ARG A 207 -15.27 2.54 8.74
CA ARG A 207 -15.72 3.67 7.92
C ARG A 207 -14.76 4.06 6.80
N GLU A 208 -13.53 3.57 6.82
CA GLU A 208 -12.52 3.82 5.80
C GLU A 208 -12.53 2.80 4.66
N ILE A 209 -13.37 1.76 4.78
CA ILE A 209 -13.53 0.75 3.73
C ILE A 209 -14.32 1.36 2.57
N LEU A 210 -13.64 1.52 1.43
CA LEU A 210 -14.17 2.17 0.24
C LEU A 210 -15.30 1.36 -0.42
N PRO A 211 -16.19 2.01 -1.20
CA PRO A 211 -17.33 1.35 -1.84
C PRO A 211 -16.96 0.17 -2.73
N ASN A 212 -15.89 0.30 -3.54
CA ASN A 212 -15.43 -0.72 -4.49
C ASN A 212 -14.62 -1.87 -3.84
N ILE A 213 -14.35 -1.81 -2.54
CA ILE A 213 -13.81 -2.96 -1.80
C ILE A 213 -14.88 -4.07 -1.75
N SER A 214 -14.57 -5.19 -2.39
CA SER A 214 -15.49 -6.32 -2.53
C SER A 214 -15.41 -7.33 -1.39
N HIS A 215 -14.23 -7.46 -0.75
CA HIS A 215 -13.95 -8.49 0.25
C HIS A 215 -13.26 -7.90 1.49
N VAL A 216 -13.43 -8.58 2.62
CA VAL A 216 -12.82 -8.19 3.89
C VAL A 216 -12.17 -9.40 4.56
N LEU A 217 -10.96 -9.17 5.08
CA LEU A 217 -10.24 -10.06 5.97
C LEU A 217 -10.15 -9.38 7.34
N ALA A 218 -10.80 -9.95 8.36
CA ALA A 218 -10.83 -9.41 9.71
C ALA A 218 -9.83 -10.14 10.60
N LEU A 219 -8.92 -9.36 11.23
CA LEU A 219 -7.83 -9.85 12.08
C LEU A 219 -8.02 -9.38 13.53
N ARG A 220 -7.83 -10.30 14.48
CA ARG A 220 -7.75 -10.00 15.91
C ARG A 220 -6.73 -10.91 16.58
N ASP A 221 -5.91 -10.36 17.47
CA ASP A 221 -4.92 -11.10 18.27
C ASP A 221 -4.01 -12.04 17.43
N GLY A 222 -3.58 -11.55 16.26
CA GLY A 222 -2.72 -12.29 15.35
C GLY A 222 -3.40 -13.48 14.66
N LYS A 223 -4.73 -13.46 14.52
CA LYS A 223 -5.49 -14.51 13.84
C LYS A 223 -6.52 -13.91 12.89
N VAL A 224 -6.79 -14.62 11.81
CA VAL A 224 -7.97 -14.35 10.95
C VAL A 224 -9.20 -14.88 11.67
N ILE A 225 -10.16 -14.00 11.93
CA ILE A 225 -11.43 -14.38 12.58
C ILE A 225 -12.59 -14.43 11.60
N PHE A 226 -12.58 -13.60 10.58
CA PHE A 226 -13.55 -13.59 9.49
C PHE A 226 -12.87 -13.26 8.17
N GLN A 227 -13.34 -13.86 7.09
CA GLN A 227 -12.98 -13.50 5.72
C GLN A 227 -14.13 -13.81 4.77
N GLY A 228 -14.26 -13.03 3.71
CA GLY A 228 -15.30 -13.24 2.70
C GLY A 228 -15.76 -11.94 2.06
N ARG A 229 -16.93 -11.97 1.45
CA ARG A 229 -17.55 -10.79 0.84
C ARG A 229 -17.82 -9.72 1.88
N ARG A 230 -17.69 -8.46 1.47
CA ARG A 230 -17.87 -7.29 2.33
C ARG A 230 -19.17 -7.32 3.12
N GLU A 231 -20.29 -7.59 2.45
CA GLU A 231 -21.62 -7.64 3.06
C GLU A 231 -21.79 -8.79 4.07
N GLU A 232 -21.01 -9.86 3.94
CA GLU A 232 -21.04 -11.01 4.87
C GLU A 232 -20.18 -10.75 6.11
N VAL A 233 -19.09 -10.01 5.96
CA VAL A 233 -18.13 -9.77 7.05
C VAL A 233 -18.52 -8.55 7.89
N LEU A 234 -18.95 -7.44 7.25
CA LEU A 234 -19.24 -6.17 7.92
C LEU A 234 -20.65 -6.12 8.54
N ILE A 235 -21.10 -7.20 9.16
CA ILE A 235 -22.34 -7.23 9.93
C ILE A 235 -22.09 -6.84 11.39
N PRO A 236 -23.05 -6.18 12.09
CA PRO A 236 -22.86 -5.66 13.44
C PRO A 236 -22.31 -6.69 14.42
N THR A 237 -22.88 -7.91 14.43
CA THR A 237 -22.47 -8.99 15.35
C THR A 237 -21.01 -9.43 15.16
N ARG A 238 -20.49 -9.41 13.94
CA ARG A 238 -19.07 -9.73 13.68
C ARG A 238 -18.15 -8.57 14.04
N MET A 239 -18.63 -7.32 13.87
CA MET A 239 -17.88 -6.14 14.26
C MET A 239 -17.72 -6.01 15.77
N GLU A 240 -18.75 -6.34 16.55
CA GLU A 240 -18.67 -6.46 18.02
C GLU A 240 -17.64 -7.50 18.48
N LEU A 241 -17.48 -8.59 17.73
CA LEU A 241 -16.45 -9.59 18.01
C LEU A 241 -15.05 -9.17 17.58
N LEU A 242 -14.92 -8.21 16.64
CA LEU A 242 -13.65 -7.74 16.16
C LEU A 242 -13.01 -6.72 17.11
N TYR A 243 -13.81 -5.87 17.73
CA TYR A 243 -13.39 -4.81 18.64
C TYR A 243 -13.78 -5.12 20.09
#